data_52a57e0efd44ff320073eb30327a3796
#
_entry.id   52a57e0efd44ff320073eb30327a3796
#
_cell.length_a   1.000
_cell.length_b   1.000
_cell.length_c   1.000
_cell.angle_alpha   90.00
_cell.angle_beta   90.00
_cell.angle_gamma   90.00
#
_symmetry.space_group_name_H-M   'P 1'
#
loop_
_entity.id
_entity.type
_entity.pdbx_description
1 polymer ?
#
loop_
_entity_poly.entity_id
_entity_poly.type
_entity_poly.pdbx_seq_one_letter_code
_entity_poly.pdbx_strand_id
1 'polypeptide(L)'
;MTPTFLLLMQNPKWVPEAFEFIMIKDPMNIPLVAQFLILELAIDGLKLAAVNTPNMLSTPLSVMAALVLGEFSVNSGWFNAEVMLYMAFVALANYTQQNYELGYALKFMRIINLILTAIFGIWGYLFAILFFILSIVNNNTLSDKSYIYPLLPFDVRQLAKRLLRLRLPEAKK
;
A
#
# COMPACT_ATOMS: atom_id res chain seq x y z
N MET A 1 1.34 2.15 -5.23
CA MET A 1 2.75 2.08 -5.67
C MET A 1 3.11 0.72 -6.25
N THR A 2 3.04 -0.39 -5.51
CA THR A 2 3.52 -1.70 -6.01
C THR A 2 2.84 -2.21 -7.29
N PRO A 3 1.49 -2.16 -7.46
CA PRO A 3 0.87 -2.59 -8.71
C PRO A 3 1.21 -1.67 -9.90
N THR A 4 1.34 -0.36 -9.63
CA THR A 4 1.74 0.62 -10.66
C THR A 4 3.16 0.37 -11.14
N PHE A 5 4.07 0.08 -10.21
CA PHE A 5 5.46 -0.27 -10.55
C PHE A 5 5.53 -1.56 -11.38
N LEU A 6 4.76 -2.59 -10.98
CA LEU A 6 4.65 -3.82 -11.77
C LEU A 6 4.17 -3.53 -13.20
N LEU A 7 3.16 -2.67 -13.36
CA LEU A 7 2.62 -2.29 -14.66
C LEU A 7 3.66 -1.57 -15.52
N LEU A 8 4.45 -0.66 -14.93
CA LEU A 8 5.55 0.03 -15.62
C LEU A 8 6.64 -0.95 -16.06
N MET A 9 6.97 -1.93 -15.23
CA MET A 9 7.94 -2.99 -15.58
C MET A 9 7.45 -3.88 -16.72
N GLN A 10 6.14 -4.12 -16.83
CA GLN A 10 5.55 -4.83 -17.97
C GLN A 10 5.54 -3.99 -19.26
N ASN A 11 5.58 -2.65 -19.13
CA ASN A 11 5.50 -1.72 -20.24
C ASN A 11 6.60 -0.64 -20.19
N PRO A 12 7.88 -1.00 -20.39
CA PRO A 12 9.01 -0.08 -20.21
C PRO A 12 8.92 1.18 -21.10
N LYS A 13 8.26 1.08 -22.25
CA LYS A 13 8.07 2.19 -23.20
C LYS A 13 7.25 3.36 -22.64
N TRP A 14 6.53 3.15 -21.55
CA TRP A 14 5.74 4.20 -20.92
C TRP A 14 6.55 5.06 -19.96
N VAL A 15 7.76 4.60 -19.61
CA VAL A 15 8.63 5.32 -18.69
C VAL A 15 9.48 6.31 -19.47
N PRO A 16 9.33 7.63 -19.22
CA PRO A 16 10.22 8.63 -19.81
C PRO A 16 11.67 8.41 -19.38
N GLU A 17 12.63 8.76 -20.23
CA GLU A 17 14.07 8.62 -19.97
C GLU A 17 14.50 9.25 -18.63
N ALA A 18 13.88 10.38 -18.25
CA ALA A 18 14.14 11.05 -16.97
C ALA A 18 13.83 10.16 -15.73
N PHE A 19 12.97 9.16 -15.88
CA PHE A 19 12.57 8.24 -14.80
C PHE A 19 13.09 6.82 -14.98
N GLU A 20 14.00 6.59 -15.92
CA GLU A 20 14.59 5.27 -16.15
C GLU A 20 15.32 4.71 -14.90
N PHE A 21 15.78 5.60 -14.03
CA PHE A 21 16.47 5.21 -12.78
C PHE A 21 15.58 4.44 -11.80
N ILE A 22 14.24 4.52 -11.94
CA ILE A 22 13.31 3.75 -11.09
C ILE A 22 13.12 2.31 -11.55
N MET A 23 13.56 1.98 -12.76
CA MET A 23 13.43 0.63 -13.32
C MET A 23 14.47 -0.31 -12.73
N ILE A 24 14.10 -1.59 -12.62
CA ILE A 24 15.01 -2.63 -12.17
C ILE A 24 16.12 -2.80 -13.22
N LYS A 25 17.37 -2.70 -12.77
CA LYS A 25 18.56 -2.83 -13.62
C LYS A 25 19.18 -4.22 -13.53
N ASP A 26 19.09 -4.85 -12.37
CA ASP A 26 19.68 -6.14 -12.13
C ASP A 26 18.78 -7.29 -12.62
N PRO A 27 19.36 -8.44 -13.00
CA PRO A 27 18.59 -9.60 -13.42
C PRO A 27 17.70 -10.10 -12.28
N MET A 28 16.45 -10.41 -12.60
CA MET A 28 15.48 -10.94 -11.64
C MET A 28 15.56 -12.47 -11.58
N ASN A 29 15.99 -13.00 -10.43
CA ASN A 29 15.97 -14.45 -10.18
C ASN A 29 14.56 -14.93 -9.77
N ILE A 30 13.81 -14.08 -9.07
CA ILE A 30 12.44 -14.35 -8.63
C ILE A 30 11.50 -13.40 -9.39
N PRO A 31 10.36 -13.87 -9.89
CA PRO A 31 9.37 -12.99 -10.55
C PRO A 31 8.97 -11.82 -9.65
N LEU A 32 8.86 -10.62 -10.21
CA LEU A 32 8.58 -9.38 -9.48
C LEU A 32 7.37 -9.47 -8.55
N VAL A 33 6.31 -10.13 -9.02
CA VAL A 33 5.09 -10.35 -8.23
C VAL A 33 5.37 -11.18 -6.98
N ALA A 34 6.17 -12.25 -7.14
CA ALA A 34 6.53 -13.11 -6.02
C ALA A 34 7.41 -12.37 -5.01
N GLN A 35 8.34 -11.53 -5.46
CA GLN A 35 9.13 -10.68 -4.58
C GLN A 35 8.23 -9.79 -3.72
N PHE A 36 7.25 -9.11 -4.32
CA PHE A 36 6.31 -8.26 -3.59
C PHE A 36 5.47 -9.06 -2.58
N LEU A 37 4.95 -10.23 -2.95
CA LEU A 37 4.13 -11.05 -2.06
C LEU A 37 4.92 -11.62 -0.88
N ILE A 38 6.16 -12.08 -1.11
CA ILE A 38 7.04 -12.57 -0.05
C ILE A 38 7.37 -11.44 0.93
N LEU A 39 7.68 -10.25 0.42
CA LEU A 39 7.97 -9.08 1.27
C LEU A 39 6.76 -8.61 2.07
N GLU A 40 5.53 -8.68 1.51
CA GLU A 40 4.31 -8.42 2.28
C GLU A 40 4.16 -9.36 3.47
N LEU A 41 4.41 -10.66 3.26
CA LEU A 41 4.38 -11.65 4.34
C LEU A 41 5.50 -11.40 5.36
N ALA A 42 6.69 -11.07 4.92
CA ALA A 42 7.81 -10.77 5.78
C ALA A 42 7.55 -9.54 6.67
N ILE A 43 6.99 -8.46 6.10
CA ILE A 43 6.62 -7.24 6.84
C ILE A 43 5.55 -7.54 7.89
N ASP A 44 4.55 -8.36 7.56
CA ASP A 44 3.54 -8.77 8.55
C ASP A 44 4.13 -9.65 9.65
N GLY A 45 5.00 -10.57 9.28
CA GLY A 45 5.75 -11.37 10.26
C GLY A 45 6.55 -10.50 11.23
N LEU A 46 7.22 -9.46 10.72
CA LEU A 46 7.93 -8.48 11.55
C LEU A 46 6.98 -7.69 12.46
N LYS A 47 5.80 -7.29 11.98
CA LYS A 47 4.79 -6.63 12.82
C LYS A 47 4.33 -7.52 13.96
N LEU A 48 4.02 -8.79 13.67
CA LEU A 48 3.62 -9.76 14.68
C LEU A 48 4.74 -10.04 15.68
N ALA A 49 5.96 -10.18 15.20
CA ALA A 49 7.12 -10.35 16.04
C ALA A 49 7.33 -9.15 16.96
N ALA A 50 7.22 -7.93 16.44
CA ALA A 50 7.39 -6.69 17.22
C ALA A 50 6.36 -6.56 18.35
N VAL A 51 5.10 -6.98 18.12
CA VAL A 51 4.05 -6.96 19.15
C VAL A 51 4.27 -8.01 20.23
N ASN A 52 4.80 -9.18 19.85
CA ASN A 52 4.96 -10.33 20.76
C ASN A 52 6.33 -10.38 21.44
N THR A 53 7.27 -9.50 21.05
CA THR A 53 8.64 -9.53 21.58
C THR A 53 8.77 -8.59 22.77
N PRO A 54 9.37 -9.05 23.89
CA PRO A 54 9.70 -8.19 25.02
C PRO A 54 10.61 -7.03 24.60
N ASN A 55 10.46 -5.86 25.23
CA ASN A 55 11.21 -4.64 24.90
C ASN A 55 12.73 -4.83 24.83
N MET A 56 13.30 -5.72 25.65
CA MET A 56 14.72 -6.00 25.65
C MET A 56 15.23 -6.65 24.35
N LEU A 57 14.37 -7.39 23.63
CA LEU A 57 14.72 -8.10 22.40
C LEU A 57 14.26 -7.34 21.14
N SER A 58 13.52 -6.28 21.26
CA SER A 58 13.00 -5.50 20.11
C SER A 58 14.11 -4.87 19.27
N THR A 59 15.14 -4.33 19.90
CA THR A 59 16.29 -3.75 19.20
C THR A 59 17.11 -4.80 18.42
N PRO A 60 17.55 -5.92 19.03
CA PRO A 60 18.20 -6.99 18.29
C PRO A 60 17.37 -7.54 17.14
N LEU A 61 16.06 -7.73 17.33
CA LEU A 61 15.15 -8.19 16.29
C LEU A 61 15.10 -7.22 15.11
N SER A 62 15.01 -5.91 15.38
CA SER A 62 15.00 -4.89 14.33
C SER A 62 16.29 -4.86 13.53
N VAL A 63 17.45 -5.01 14.18
CA VAL A 63 18.76 -5.07 13.52
C VAL A 63 18.86 -6.33 12.65
N MET A 64 18.47 -7.48 13.18
CA MET A 64 18.47 -8.74 12.42
C MET A 64 17.54 -8.65 11.20
N ALA A 65 16.34 -8.09 11.38
CA ALA A 65 15.41 -7.90 10.28
C ALA A 65 15.98 -6.98 9.19
N ALA A 66 16.61 -5.87 9.58
CA ALA A 66 17.25 -4.94 8.64
C ALA A 66 18.39 -5.60 7.84
N LEU A 67 19.22 -6.41 8.48
CA LEU A 67 20.33 -7.13 7.84
C LEU A 67 19.81 -8.25 6.94
N VAL A 68 18.91 -9.10 7.45
CA VAL A 68 18.44 -10.28 6.69
C VAL A 68 17.55 -9.89 5.53
N LEU A 69 16.53 -9.04 5.75
CA LEU A 69 15.63 -8.62 4.68
C LEU A 69 16.21 -7.53 3.80
N GLY A 70 17.07 -6.67 4.33
CA GLY A 70 17.70 -5.61 3.56
C GLY A 70 18.92 -6.12 2.80
N GLU A 71 20.06 -6.18 3.47
CA GLU A 71 21.36 -6.37 2.84
C GLU A 71 21.54 -7.78 2.28
N PHE A 72 21.33 -8.82 3.10
CA PHE A 72 21.60 -10.19 2.67
C PHE A 72 20.67 -10.67 1.58
N SER A 73 19.40 -10.29 1.60
CA SER A 73 18.44 -10.73 0.60
C SER A 73 18.67 -10.11 -0.79
N VAL A 74 19.17 -8.87 -0.83
CA VAL A 74 19.58 -8.22 -2.07
C VAL A 74 20.89 -8.79 -2.57
N ASN A 75 21.92 -8.91 -1.69
CA ASN A 75 23.22 -9.44 -2.05
C ASN A 75 23.16 -10.91 -2.52
N SER A 76 22.22 -11.70 -1.99
CA SER A 76 21.99 -13.09 -2.44
C SER A 76 21.15 -13.19 -3.71
N GLY A 77 20.65 -12.07 -4.26
CA GLY A 77 19.85 -12.03 -5.47
C GLY A 77 18.41 -12.51 -5.31
N TRP A 78 17.90 -12.58 -4.08
CA TRP A 78 16.49 -12.92 -3.85
C TRP A 78 15.56 -11.77 -4.19
N PHE A 79 15.95 -10.54 -3.81
CA PHE A 79 15.17 -9.34 -4.08
C PHE A 79 16.02 -8.30 -4.79
N ASN A 80 15.39 -7.55 -5.69
CA ASN A 80 16.00 -6.38 -6.30
C ASN A 80 15.96 -5.19 -5.34
N ALA A 81 16.98 -4.34 -5.36
CA ALA A 81 17.10 -3.19 -4.48
C ALA A 81 15.90 -2.22 -4.63
N GLU A 82 15.44 -2.02 -5.85
CA GLU A 82 14.29 -1.18 -6.16
C GLU A 82 13.00 -1.73 -5.52
N VAL A 83 12.79 -3.05 -5.57
CA VAL A 83 11.64 -3.70 -4.94
C VAL A 83 11.66 -3.49 -3.43
N MET A 84 12.83 -3.65 -2.81
CA MET A 84 13.03 -3.40 -1.38
C MET A 84 12.71 -1.95 -1.01
N LEU A 85 13.15 -0.99 -1.81
CA LEU A 85 12.87 0.42 -1.61
C LEU A 85 11.36 0.71 -1.67
N TYR A 86 10.65 0.20 -2.69
CA TYR A 86 9.20 0.38 -2.79
C TYR A 86 8.45 -0.27 -1.62
N MET A 87 8.88 -1.44 -1.19
CA MET A 87 8.26 -2.10 -0.04
C MET A 87 8.55 -1.40 1.28
N ALA A 88 9.70 -0.75 1.43
CA ALA A 88 9.99 0.10 2.57
C ALA A 88 9.03 1.30 2.65
N PHE A 89 8.76 1.99 1.54
CA PHE A 89 7.73 3.05 1.50
C PHE A 89 6.34 2.53 1.83
N VAL A 90 5.97 1.36 1.34
CA VAL A 90 4.70 0.71 1.66
C VAL A 90 4.60 0.39 3.15
N ALA A 91 5.67 -0.13 3.75
CA ALA A 91 5.72 -0.43 5.18
C ALA A 91 5.56 0.85 6.02
N LEU A 92 6.29 1.91 5.69
CA LEU A 92 6.17 3.21 6.34
C LEU A 92 4.73 3.75 6.25
N ALA A 93 4.13 3.71 5.05
CA ALA A 93 2.74 4.14 4.87
C ALA A 93 1.75 3.32 5.72
N ASN A 94 1.99 2.01 5.86
CA ASN A 94 1.16 1.16 6.72
C ASN A 94 1.33 1.47 8.21
N TYR A 95 2.53 1.87 8.66
CA TYR A 95 2.78 2.26 10.05
C TYR A 95 2.16 3.61 10.42
N THR A 96 1.97 4.51 9.46
CA THR A 96 1.30 5.81 9.71
C THR A 96 -0.22 5.67 9.83
N GLN A 97 -0.81 4.54 9.45
CA GLN A 97 -2.24 4.29 9.59
C GLN A 97 -2.63 4.02 11.03
N GLN A 98 -3.43 4.91 11.61
CA GLN A 98 -3.95 4.74 12.98
C GLN A 98 -5.06 3.68 13.07
N ASN A 99 -5.82 3.48 11.99
CA ASN A 99 -6.89 2.50 11.93
C ASN A 99 -6.37 1.20 11.30
N TYR A 100 -6.22 0.16 12.13
CA TYR A 100 -5.75 -1.15 11.69
C TYR A 100 -6.67 -1.81 10.65
N GLU A 101 -7.99 -1.68 10.80
CA GLU A 101 -8.97 -2.27 9.87
C GLU A 101 -8.81 -1.67 8.48
N LEU A 102 -8.70 -0.34 8.38
CA LEU A 102 -8.43 0.36 7.13
C LEU A 102 -7.08 -0.06 6.54
N GLY A 103 -6.05 -0.18 7.37
CA GLY A 103 -4.72 -0.63 6.95
C GLY A 103 -4.76 -2.01 6.30
N TYR A 104 -5.46 -2.97 6.92
CA TYR A 104 -5.63 -4.32 6.36
C TYR A 104 -6.49 -4.31 5.09
N ALA A 105 -7.58 -3.55 5.06
CA ALA A 105 -8.41 -3.43 3.86
C ALA A 105 -7.58 -2.91 2.66
N LEU A 106 -6.81 -1.84 2.85
CA LEU A 106 -5.93 -1.28 1.82
C LEU A 106 -4.84 -2.28 1.38
N LYS A 107 -4.31 -3.06 2.31
CA LYS A 107 -3.34 -4.11 2.01
C LYS A 107 -3.94 -5.20 1.13
N PHE A 108 -5.09 -5.77 1.51
CA PHE A 108 -5.75 -6.81 0.72
C PHE A 108 -6.09 -6.31 -0.68
N MET A 109 -6.61 -5.09 -0.80
CA MET A 109 -6.89 -4.46 -2.08
C MET A 109 -5.63 -4.31 -2.94
N ARG A 110 -4.50 -3.94 -2.33
CA ARG A 110 -3.20 -3.85 -3.03
C ARG A 110 -2.73 -5.21 -3.54
N ILE A 111 -2.85 -6.27 -2.73
CA ILE A 111 -2.48 -7.63 -3.12
C ILE A 111 -3.36 -8.11 -4.27
N ILE A 112 -4.67 -7.91 -4.21
CA ILE A 112 -5.60 -8.26 -5.28
C ILE A 112 -5.24 -7.51 -6.56
N ASN A 113 -4.99 -6.20 -6.48
CA ASN A 113 -4.58 -5.39 -7.62
C ASN A 113 -3.25 -5.88 -8.20
N LEU A 114 -2.28 -6.22 -7.36
CA LEU A 114 -1.00 -6.76 -7.80
C LEU A 114 -1.17 -8.06 -8.60
N ILE A 115 -1.98 -9.00 -8.10
CA ILE A 115 -2.25 -10.27 -8.76
C ILE A 115 -3.00 -10.07 -10.09
N LEU A 116 -4.04 -9.24 -10.09
CA LEU A 116 -4.80 -8.94 -11.31
C LEU A 116 -3.94 -8.23 -12.37
N THR A 117 -3.08 -7.30 -11.94
CA THR A 117 -2.13 -6.64 -12.85
C THR A 117 -1.12 -7.64 -13.40
N ALA A 118 -0.67 -8.60 -12.61
CA ALA A 118 0.26 -9.63 -13.05
C ALA A 118 -0.31 -10.51 -14.16
N ILE A 119 -1.60 -10.87 -14.06
CA ILE A 119 -2.27 -11.80 -14.98
C ILE A 119 -2.78 -11.07 -16.22
N PHE A 120 -3.45 -9.94 -16.05
CA PHE A 120 -4.18 -9.23 -17.10
C PHE A 120 -3.51 -7.92 -17.53
N GLY A 121 -2.35 -7.56 -16.99
CA GLY A 121 -1.65 -6.32 -17.30
C GLY A 121 -2.51 -5.09 -16.97
N ILE A 122 -2.55 -4.11 -17.90
CA ILE A 122 -3.29 -2.86 -17.73
C ILE A 122 -4.79 -3.06 -17.48
N TRP A 123 -5.42 -4.04 -18.11
CA TRP A 123 -6.84 -4.32 -17.93
C TRP A 123 -7.13 -4.82 -16.51
N GLY A 124 -6.27 -5.67 -15.97
CA GLY A 124 -6.34 -6.11 -14.58
C GLY A 124 -6.18 -4.96 -13.59
N TYR A 125 -5.24 -4.06 -13.86
CA TYR A 125 -5.02 -2.86 -13.06
C TYR A 125 -6.25 -1.94 -13.02
N LEU A 126 -6.81 -1.62 -14.19
CA LEU A 126 -8.00 -0.78 -14.30
C LEU A 126 -9.23 -1.42 -13.64
N PHE A 127 -9.42 -2.72 -13.86
CA PHE A 127 -10.52 -3.46 -13.23
C PHE A 127 -10.40 -3.47 -11.70
N ALA A 128 -9.21 -3.68 -11.16
CA ALA A 128 -8.97 -3.66 -9.73
C ALA A 128 -9.26 -2.28 -9.13
N ILE A 129 -8.83 -1.19 -9.79
CA ILE A 129 -9.13 0.18 -9.34
C ILE A 129 -10.63 0.45 -9.36
N LEU A 130 -11.33 0.07 -10.45
CA LEU A 130 -12.77 0.23 -10.55
C LEU A 130 -13.51 -0.54 -9.45
N PHE A 131 -13.14 -1.80 -9.23
CA PHE A 131 -13.67 -2.63 -8.16
C PHE A 131 -13.44 -1.98 -6.78
N PHE A 132 -12.27 -1.41 -6.56
CA PHE A 132 -11.91 -0.69 -5.36
C PHE A 132 -12.83 0.49 -5.10
N ILE A 133 -13.01 1.35 -6.12
CA ILE A 133 -13.88 2.52 -6.04
C ILE A 133 -15.32 2.08 -5.76
N LEU A 134 -15.83 1.10 -6.48
CA LEU A 134 -17.18 0.58 -6.28
C LEU A 134 -17.38 0.00 -4.87
N SER A 135 -16.39 -0.73 -4.35
CA SER A 135 -16.43 -1.28 -2.99
C SER A 135 -16.52 -0.19 -1.92
N ILE A 136 -15.79 0.92 -2.10
CA ILE A 136 -15.84 2.04 -1.17
C ILE A 136 -17.17 2.81 -1.27
N VAL A 137 -17.66 3.04 -2.50
CA VAL A 137 -18.92 3.77 -2.75
C VAL A 137 -20.12 2.99 -2.21
N ASN A 138 -20.13 1.66 -2.37
CA ASN A 138 -21.23 0.80 -1.98
C ASN A 138 -21.20 0.40 -0.49
N ASN A 139 -20.20 0.86 0.26
CA ASN A 139 -20.10 0.60 1.69
C ASN A 139 -20.86 1.66 2.47
N ASN A 140 -21.93 1.23 3.16
CA ASN A 140 -22.74 2.10 4.00
C ASN A 140 -22.20 2.09 5.44
N THR A 141 -22.15 3.28 6.04
CA THR A 141 -21.86 3.42 7.47
C THR A 141 -23.08 3.05 8.31
N LEU A 142 -22.89 2.77 9.61
CA LEU A 142 -23.96 2.55 10.59
C LEU A 142 -25.02 3.67 10.63
N SER A 143 -24.75 4.80 10.01
CA SER A 143 -25.64 5.98 9.91
C SER A 143 -26.40 6.06 8.58
N ASP A 144 -26.54 4.96 7.82
CA ASP A 144 -27.18 4.90 6.49
C ASP A 144 -26.65 5.90 5.46
N LYS A 145 -25.48 6.47 5.70
CA LYS A 145 -24.79 7.36 4.76
C LYS A 145 -23.64 6.62 4.11
N SER A 146 -23.41 6.86 2.81
CA SER A 146 -22.25 6.36 2.11
C SER A 146 -20.98 6.74 2.86
N TYR A 147 -19.98 5.83 2.91
CA TYR A 147 -18.69 6.08 3.54
C TYR A 147 -17.99 7.33 2.97
N ILE A 148 -18.30 7.69 1.73
CA ILE A 148 -17.74 8.85 1.02
C ILE A 148 -18.53 10.14 1.28
N TYR A 149 -19.63 10.11 2.08
CA TYR A 149 -20.33 11.35 2.43
C TYR A 149 -19.39 12.35 3.12
N PRO A 150 -19.30 13.63 2.72
CA PRO A 150 -20.19 14.40 1.83
C PRO A 150 -19.73 14.54 0.36
N LEU A 151 -18.88 13.63 -0.14
CA LEU A 151 -18.49 13.65 -1.56
C LEU A 151 -19.57 13.04 -2.47
N LEU A 152 -20.27 12.00 -1.99
CA LEU A 152 -21.41 11.39 -2.67
C LEU A 152 -22.54 11.10 -1.66
N PRO A 153 -23.73 11.76 -1.77
CA PRO A 153 -24.04 12.89 -2.65
C PRO A 153 -23.22 14.15 -2.29
N PHE A 154 -22.89 14.96 -3.30
CA PHE A 154 -21.98 16.09 -3.16
C PHE A 154 -22.63 17.24 -2.37
N ASP A 155 -22.14 17.47 -1.13
CA ASP A 155 -22.57 18.56 -0.27
C ASP A 155 -21.38 19.46 0.07
N VAL A 156 -21.26 20.56 -0.69
CA VAL A 156 -20.17 21.54 -0.56
C VAL A 156 -20.09 22.12 0.84
N ARG A 157 -21.25 22.34 1.49
CA ARG A 157 -21.33 22.98 2.82
C ARG A 157 -20.78 22.06 3.91
N GLN A 158 -21.08 20.77 3.83
CA GLN A 158 -20.56 19.76 4.75
C GLN A 158 -19.08 19.46 4.49
N LEU A 159 -18.68 19.46 3.22
CA LEU A 159 -17.29 19.30 2.83
C LEU A 159 -16.43 20.45 3.36
N ALA A 160 -16.88 21.69 3.17
CA ALA A 160 -16.21 22.88 3.70
C ALA A 160 -16.09 22.86 5.23
N LYS A 161 -17.14 22.42 5.94
CA LYS A 161 -17.10 22.28 7.41
C LYS A 161 -16.08 21.25 7.88
N ARG A 162 -15.91 20.14 7.16
CA ARG A 162 -14.93 19.10 7.50
C ARG A 162 -13.50 19.52 7.20
N LEU A 163 -13.28 20.17 6.06
CA LEU A 163 -11.93 20.59 5.63
C LEU A 163 -11.43 21.82 6.38
N LEU A 164 -12.32 22.82 6.59
CA LEU A 164 -11.94 24.11 7.18
C LEU A 164 -12.19 24.22 8.68
N ARG A 165 -12.66 23.14 9.34
CA ARG A 165 -12.92 23.09 10.78
C ARG A 165 -13.75 24.31 11.27
N LEU A 166 -14.74 24.70 10.48
CA LEU A 166 -15.61 25.84 10.79
C LEU A 166 -16.38 25.58 12.09
N ARG A 167 -16.45 26.62 12.92
CA ARG A 167 -17.17 26.61 14.21
C ARG A 167 -18.63 26.19 13.98
N LEU A 168 -19.10 25.22 14.76
CA LEU A 168 -20.51 24.87 14.75
C LEU A 168 -21.33 26.11 15.16
N PRO A 169 -22.40 26.47 14.42
CA PRO A 169 -23.33 27.51 14.93
C PRO A 169 -23.85 27.03 16.28
N GLU A 170 -23.76 27.88 17.28
CA GLU A 170 -24.32 27.62 18.59
C GLU A 170 -25.78 27.19 18.40
N ALA A 171 -26.14 26.02 18.99
CA ALA A 171 -27.53 25.61 19.03
C ALA A 171 -28.31 26.71 19.75
N LYS A 172 -29.14 27.44 19.01
CA LYS A 172 -30.12 28.30 19.62
C LYS A 172 -31.00 27.43 20.52
N LYS A 173 -30.93 27.69 21.83
CA LYS A 173 -31.90 27.17 22.80
C LYS A 173 -33.30 27.61 22.43
#